data_c0235a700b3741d736229a4f20cfd98e
#
_entry.id   c0235a700b3741d736229a4f20cfd98e
#
_cell.length_a   1.000
_cell.length_b   1.000
_cell.length_c   1.000
_cell.angle_alpha   90.00
_cell.angle_beta   90.00
_cell.angle_gamma   90.00
#
_symmetry.space_group_name_H-M   'P 1'
#
loop_
_entity.id
_entity.type
_entity.pdbx_description
1 polymer ?
#
loop_
_entity_poly.entity_id
_entity_poly.type
_entity_poly.pdbx_seq_one_letter_code
_entity_poly.pdbx_strand_id
1 'polypeptide(L)'
;MSKFAIRLLTLAMLSMAVVAAPVLAYAAPDSDPPPSDSKGKKKKSSENSSRSYAAFADGYRAAYATIYDRHDYASAIEQLKALGHDDSAAVANLIGYSYRKLGDYKVSQIWYERALKADPNHVKTWQYYGLWQVEQGNRDQAQYHLNRIAAISGTGSEEYKSLAAALEKPPGTGLVY
;
A
#
# COMPACT_ATOMS: atom_id res chain seq x y z
N MET A 1 53.44 -47.20 7.37
CA MET A 1 54.36 -46.22 7.98
C MET A 1 53.55 -45.01 8.31
N SER A 2 53.21 -44.92 9.54
CA SER A 2 53.78 -44.06 10.54
C SER A 2 53.12 -42.65 10.50
N LYS A 3 52.25 -42.39 11.40
CA LYS A 3 52.42 -41.73 12.71
C LYS A 3 52.19 -40.22 12.54
N PHE A 4 51.58 -39.48 13.32
CA PHE A 4 51.15 -39.35 14.70
C PHE A 4 50.06 -38.25 14.70
N ALA A 5 48.99 -38.35 15.33
CA ALA A 5 48.67 -38.27 16.75
C ALA A 5 48.88 -36.82 17.31
N ILE A 6 47.78 -36.41 17.90
CA ILE A 6 47.73 -35.83 19.23
C ILE A 6 47.35 -34.34 19.37
N ARG A 7 46.25 -34.21 20.02
CA ARG A 7 45.92 -33.30 21.16
C ARG A 7 45.52 -31.88 20.76
N LEU A 8 44.69 -31.24 21.39
CA LEU A 8 43.98 -31.37 22.67
C LEU A 8 42.98 -30.22 22.75
N LEU A 9 41.78 -30.54 23.16
CA LEU A 9 41.16 -29.96 24.34
C LEU A 9 41.10 -28.43 24.41
N THR A 10 39.95 -27.93 24.40
CA THR A 10 39.34 -27.13 25.45
C THR A 10 38.44 -26.08 24.88
N LEU A 11 37.40 -26.03 25.29
CA LEU A 11 36.66 -25.21 26.24
C LEU A 11 35.24 -25.05 25.72
N ALA A 12 34.37 -25.79 26.36
CA ALA A 12 32.94 -25.52 26.34
C ALA A 12 32.71 -24.10 26.84
N MET A 13 32.31 -23.21 25.91
CA MET A 13 31.55 -22.03 26.26
C MET A 13 30.11 -22.31 25.80
N LEU A 14 29.33 -22.64 26.78
CA LEU A 14 27.89 -22.70 26.72
C LEU A 14 27.37 -21.29 26.48
N SER A 15 27.40 -20.84 25.21
CA SER A 15 26.67 -19.67 24.79
C SER A 15 25.22 -20.07 24.66
N MET A 16 24.45 -19.74 25.65
CA MET A 16 23.01 -19.77 25.63
C MET A 16 22.58 -18.79 24.52
N ALA A 17 22.46 -19.28 23.30
CA ALA A 17 21.79 -18.57 22.23
C ALA A 17 20.31 -18.50 22.63
N VAL A 18 19.93 -17.36 23.15
CA VAL A 18 18.53 -16.95 23.19
C VAL A 18 18.12 -16.93 21.73
N VAL A 19 17.48 -17.98 21.28
CA VAL A 19 16.73 -18.01 20.03
C VAL A 19 15.55 -17.09 20.27
N ALA A 20 15.76 -15.81 20.01
CA ALA A 20 14.65 -14.91 19.76
C ALA A 20 13.96 -15.46 18.50
N ALA A 21 12.87 -16.19 18.69
CA ALA A 21 11.97 -16.48 17.60
C ALA A 21 11.68 -15.15 16.89
N PRO A 22 11.83 -15.08 15.57
CA PRO A 22 11.29 -13.95 14.86
C PRO A 22 9.79 -13.95 15.16
N VAL A 23 9.36 -12.96 15.91
CA VAL A 23 7.96 -12.58 15.88
C VAL A 23 7.74 -12.23 14.40
N LEU A 24 7.10 -13.16 13.68
CA LEU A 24 6.48 -12.81 12.42
C LEU A 24 5.53 -11.67 12.78
N ALA A 25 6.02 -10.46 12.66
CA ALA A 25 5.16 -9.31 12.57
C ALA A 25 4.31 -9.60 11.34
N TYR A 26 3.11 -10.10 11.60
CA TYR A 26 2.04 -10.12 10.61
C TYR A 26 1.90 -8.65 10.22
N ALA A 27 2.49 -8.32 9.07
CA ALA A 27 2.30 -7.01 8.49
C ALA A 27 0.79 -6.92 8.25
N ALA A 28 0.14 -6.15 9.09
CA ALA A 28 -1.22 -5.73 8.80
C ALA A 28 -1.20 -5.19 7.37
N PRO A 29 -2.18 -5.53 6.52
CA PRO A 29 -2.22 -5.02 5.17
C PRO A 29 -2.03 -3.50 5.26
N ASP A 30 -1.01 -3.00 4.53
CA ASP A 30 -0.60 -1.60 4.57
C ASP A 30 -1.81 -0.69 4.41
N SER A 31 -2.37 -0.28 5.54
CA SER A 31 -3.32 0.82 5.55
C SER A 31 -2.48 2.08 5.41
N ASP A 32 -2.64 2.79 4.30
CA ASP A 32 -2.10 4.15 4.19
C ASP A 32 -2.48 4.91 5.46
N PRO A 33 -1.52 5.55 6.16
CA PRO A 33 -1.87 6.36 7.30
C PRO A 33 -2.85 7.44 6.84
N PRO A 34 -3.87 7.76 7.63
CA PRO A 34 -4.77 8.85 7.29
C PRO A 34 -3.94 10.12 7.05
N PRO A 35 -4.28 10.94 6.04
CA PRO A 35 -3.52 12.12 5.69
C PRO A 35 -3.39 13.06 6.89
N SER A 36 -2.17 13.54 7.14
CA SER A 36 -1.91 14.52 8.19
C SER A 36 -2.11 15.91 7.63
N ASP A 37 -3.08 16.65 8.14
CA ASP A 37 -3.23 18.07 7.87
C ASP A 37 -2.14 18.87 8.57
N SER A 38 -1.13 19.31 7.82
CA SER A 38 -0.14 20.27 8.30
C SER A 38 -0.57 21.69 7.93
N LYS A 39 -1.22 22.41 8.85
CA LYS A 39 -1.03 23.86 9.06
C LYS A 39 -1.76 24.36 10.28
N GLY A 40 -0.99 24.93 11.20
CA GLY A 40 -1.44 25.38 12.50
C GLY A 40 -2.25 26.68 12.53
N LYS A 41 -3.12 26.78 13.55
CA LYS A 41 -3.32 27.96 14.40
C LYS A 41 -4.23 27.67 15.61
N LYS A 42 -3.66 28.00 16.81
CA LYS A 42 -4.29 28.40 18.08
C LYS A 42 -5.25 27.49 18.86
N LYS A 43 -4.90 27.33 20.06
CA LYS A 43 -5.23 26.62 21.32
C LYS A 43 -6.71 26.41 21.74
N LYS A 44 -7.70 26.75 20.95
CA LYS A 44 -9.12 26.37 21.14
C LYS A 44 -9.62 25.42 20.05
N SER A 45 -8.76 25.14 19.07
CA SER A 45 -9.05 24.23 17.95
C SER A 45 -8.55 22.79 18.18
N SER A 46 -7.69 22.54 19.18
CA SER A 46 -7.02 21.24 19.31
C SER A 46 -7.94 20.07 19.64
N GLU A 47 -8.95 20.27 20.49
CA GLU A 47 -9.90 19.21 20.81
C GLU A 47 -10.85 18.92 19.63
N ASN A 48 -11.29 19.95 18.92
CA ASN A 48 -12.17 19.79 17.79
C ASN A 48 -11.43 19.17 16.59
N SER A 49 -10.16 19.55 16.39
CA SER A 49 -9.29 18.95 15.37
C SER A 49 -8.99 17.49 15.67
N SER A 50 -8.74 17.15 16.94
CA SER A 50 -8.49 15.77 17.35
C SER A 50 -9.70 14.87 17.15
N ARG A 51 -10.90 15.38 17.44
CA ARG A 51 -12.15 14.64 17.21
C ARG A 51 -12.44 14.46 15.72
N SER A 52 -12.24 15.50 14.90
CA SER A 52 -12.46 15.39 13.45
C SER A 52 -11.47 14.44 12.80
N TYR A 53 -10.20 14.48 13.23
CA TYR A 53 -9.18 13.53 12.76
C TYR A 53 -9.51 12.08 13.17
N ALA A 54 -9.93 11.86 14.42
CA ALA A 54 -10.34 10.53 14.87
C ALA A 54 -11.54 10.01 14.07
N ALA A 55 -12.56 10.84 13.85
CA ALA A 55 -13.72 10.48 13.05
C ALA A 55 -13.36 10.15 11.60
N PHE A 56 -12.46 10.95 11.00
CA PHE A 56 -11.94 10.66 9.67
C PHE A 56 -11.20 9.32 9.64
N ALA A 57 -10.27 9.07 10.57
CA ALA A 57 -9.51 7.84 10.64
C ALA A 57 -10.41 6.61 10.86
N ASP A 58 -11.43 6.72 11.67
CA ASP A 58 -12.41 5.64 11.90
C ASP A 58 -13.24 5.36 10.65
N GLY A 59 -13.73 6.40 9.98
CA GLY A 59 -14.48 6.25 8.74
C GLY A 59 -13.62 5.69 7.59
N TYR A 60 -12.36 6.12 7.50
CA TYR A 60 -11.42 5.59 6.51
C TYR A 60 -11.16 4.09 6.75
N ARG A 61 -10.89 3.68 8.00
CA ARG A 61 -10.73 2.26 8.35
C ARG A 61 -11.99 1.43 8.05
N ALA A 62 -13.17 1.97 8.33
CA ALA A 62 -14.43 1.29 8.03
C ALA A 62 -14.60 1.08 6.52
N ALA A 63 -14.31 2.10 5.70
CA ALA A 63 -14.36 1.98 4.24
C ALA A 63 -13.31 0.99 3.72
N TYR A 64 -12.11 1.01 4.29
CA TYR A 64 -11.04 0.06 3.97
C TYR A 64 -11.49 -1.39 4.22
N ALA A 65 -12.07 -1.68 5.40
CA ALA A 65 -12.62 -3.00 5.71
C ALA A 65 -13.79 -3.37 4.77
N THR A 66 -14.59 -2.40 4.33
CA THR A 66 -15.66 -2.63 3.37
C THR A 66 -15.10 -3.07 2.01
N ILE A 67 -13.96 -2.51 1.59
CA ILE A 67 -13.27 -2.89 0.36
C ILE A 67 -12.66 -4.30 0.46
N TYR A 68 -11.82 -4.53 1.47
CA TYR A 68 -10.91 -5.68 1.48
C TYR A 68 -11.49 -6.91 2.17
N ASP A 69 -12.34 -6.72 3.19
CA ASP A 69 -12.94 -7.83 3.94
C ASP A 69 -14.28 -8.25 3.35
N ARG A 70 -15.08 -7.27 2.90
CA ARG A 70 -16.45 -7.50 2.41
C ARG A 70 -16.57 -7.47 0.89
N HIS A 71 -15.60 -6.91 0.18
CA HIS A 71 -15.62 -6.70 -1.26
C HIS A 71 -16.85 -5.90 -1.75
N ASP A 72 -17.41 -5.06 -0.88
CA ASP A 72 -18.53 -4.18 -1.19
C ASP A 72 -18.03 -2.81 -1.67
N TYR A 73 -17.62 -2.78 -2.93
CA TYR A 73 -16.99 -1.61 -3.53
C TYR A 73 -17.96 -0.42 -3.68
N ALA A 74 -19.26 -0.70 -3.89
CA ALA A 74 -20.26 0.34 -4.02
C ALA A 74 -20.46 1.08 -2.69
N SER A 75 -20.69 0.34 -1.61
CA SER A 75 -20.81 0.94 -0.27
C SER A 75 -19.52 1.63 0.16
N ALA A 76 -18.35 1.09 -0.20
CA ALA A 76 -17.08 1.72 0.13
C ALA A 76 -16.91 3.08 -0.55
N ILE A 77 -17.32 3.23 -1.81
CA ILE A 77 -17.30 4.52 -2.52
C ILE A 77 -18.14 5.55 -1.78
N GLU A 78 -19.36 5.18 -1.36
CA GLU A 78 -20.24 6.10 -0.63
C GLU A 78 -19.64 6.48 0.74
N GLN A 79 -19.08 5.52 1.48
CA GLN A 79 -18.38 5.75 2.73
C GLN A 79 -17.20 6.71 2.57
N LEU A 80 -16.34 6.48 1.56
CA LEU A 80 -15.18 7.32 1.29
C LEU A 80 -15.58 8.74 0.91
N LYS A 81 -16.59 8.90 0.04
CA LYS A 81 -17.13 10.23 -0.32
C LYS A 81 -17.72 10.96 0.87
N ALA A 82 -18.40 10.24 1.77
CA ALA A 82 -18.99 10.80 2.97
C ALA A 82 -17.94 11.37 3.95
N LEU A 83 -16.65 10.99 3.83
CA LEU A 83 -15.58 11.57 4.61
C LEU A 83 -15.32 13.04 4.27
N GLY A 84 -15.71 13.50 3.08
CA GLY A 84 -15.50 14.88 2.62
C GLY A 84 -14.04 15.23 2.34
N HIS A 85 -13.17 14.24 2.12
CA HIS A 85 -11.74 14.38 1.87
C HIS A 85 -11.34 13.83 0.50
N ASP A 86 -12.09 14.19 -0.52
CA ASP A 86 -11.87 13.75 -1.90
C ASP A 86 -10.55 14.28 -2.52
N ASP A 87 -9.95 15.26 -1.89
CA ASP A 87 -8.64 15.84 -2.22
C ASP A 87 -7.47 15.10 -1.55
N SER A 88 -7.76 14.12 -0.70
CA SER A 88 -6.76 13.21 -0.15
C SER A 88 -6.37 12.16 -1.19
N ALA A 89 -5.07 11.99 -1.43
CA ALA A 89 -4.56 10.95 -2.34
C ALA A 89 -4.99 9.55 -1.91
N ALA A 90 -4.95 9.25 -0.60
CA ALA A 90 -5.34 7.96 -0.07
C ALA A 90 -6.84 7.67 -0.29
N VAL A 91 -7.71 8.65 -0.02
CA VAL A 91 -9.17 8.51 -0.25
C VAL A 91 -9.46 8.34 -1.74
N ALA A 92 -8.92 9.23 -2.58
CA ALA A 92 -9.12 9.19 -4.02
C ALA A 92 -8.61 7.87 -4.64
N ASN A 93 -7.47 7.36 -4.16
CA ASN A 93 -6.93 6.07 -4.58
C ASN A 93 -7.90 4.91 -4.29
N LEU A 94 -8.47 4.84 -3.08
CA LEU A 94 -9.42 3.78 -2.73
C LEU A 94 -10.75 3.89 -3.50
N ILE A 95 -11.21 5.10 -3.79
CA ILE A 95 -12.38 5.31 -4.66
C ILE A 95 -12.06 4.82 -6.08
N GLY A 96 -10.89 5.17 -6.61
CA GLY A 96 -10.43 4.70 -7.91
C GLY A 96 -10.33 3.18 -7.99
N TYR A 97 -9.76 2.55 -6.95
CA TYR A 97 -9.71 1.10 -6.84
C TYR A 97 -11.11 0.47 -6.82
N SER A 98 -12.02 1.03 -6.05
CA SER A 98 -13.38 0.51 -5.94
C SER A 98 -14.12 0.58 -7.28
N TYR A 99 -14.03 1.70 -8.02
CA TYR A 99 -14.58 1.80 -9.37
C TYR A 99 -13.95 0.81 -10.35
N ARG A 100 -12.63 0.59 -10.26
CA ARG A 100 -11.94 -0.43 -11.06
C ARG A 100 -12.52 -1.83 -10.78
N LYS A 101 -12.75 -2.18 -9.52
CA LYS A 101 -13.32 -3.47 -9.13
C LYS A 101 -14.78 -3.64 -9.58
N LEU A 102 -15.51 -2.55 -9.73
CA LEU A 102 -16.86 -2.52 -10.31
C LEU A 102 -16.85 -2.54 -11.85
N GLY A 103 -15.68 -2.45 -12.50
CA GLY A 103 -15.56 -2.42 -13.96
C GLY A 103 -15.78 -1.03 -14.58
N ASP A 104 -15.99 0.01 -13.77
CA ASP A 104 -16.07 1.39 -14.28
C ASP A 104 -14.68 2.00 -14.44
N TYR A 105 -13.98 1.53 -15.46
CA TYR A 105 -12.58 1.89 -15.72
C TYR A 105 -12.37 3.37 -16.03
N LYS A 106 -13.37 4.03 -16.64
CA LYS A 106 -13.26 5.47 -16.96
C LYS A 106 -13.29 6.32 -15.70
N VAL A 107 -14.22 6.04 -14.79
CA VAL A 107 -14.31 6.76 -13.52
C VAL A 107 -13.13 6.40 -12.63
N SER A 108 -12.69 5.14 -12.61
CA SER A 108 -11.48 4.71 -11.90
C SER A 108 -10.26 5.53 -12.30
N GLN A 109 -10.03 5.75 -13.60
CA GLN A 109 -8.93 6.55 -14.12
C GLN A 109 -8.97 7.97 -13.56
N ILE A 110 -10.13 8.63 -13.61
CA ILE A 110 -10.30 10.00 -13.11
C ILE A 110 -9.89 10.11 -11.64
N TRP A 111 -10.25 9.11 -10.83
CA TRP A 111 -9.92 9.09 -9.41
C TRP A 111 -8.44 8.82 -9.14
N TYR A 112 -7.80 7.95 -9.90
CA TYR A 112 -6.35 7.76 -9.80
C TYR A 112 -5.57 9.00 -10.20
N GLU A 113 -5.97 9.68 -11.27
CA GLU A 113 -5.37 10.95 -11.70
C GLU A 113 -5.57 12.04 -10.64
N ARG A 114 -6.76 12.09 -10.01
CA ARG A 114 -7.02 12.99 -8.87
C ARG A 114 -6.11 12.69 -7.68
N ALA A 115 -5.91 11.43 -7.35
CA ALA A 115 -5.00 11.01 -6.29
C ALA A 115 -3.56 11.46 -6.56
N LEU A 116 -3.05 11.25 -7.78
CA LEU A 116 -1.70 11.69 -8.15
C LEU A 116 -1.56 13.20 -8.27
N LYS A 117 -2.65 13.92 -8.56
CA LYS A 117 -2.67 15.39 -8.51
C LYS A 117 -2.58 15.89 -7.07
N ALA A 118 -3.23 15.21 -6.13
CA ALA A 118 -3.18 15.55 -4.70
C ALA A 118 -1.80 15.23 -4.09
N ASP A 119 -1.24 14.08 -4.40
CA ASP A 119 0.11 13.68 -3.99
C ASP A 119 0.82 12.92 -5.14
N PRO A 120 1.73 13.59 -5.87
CA PRO A 120 2.52 12.97 -6.93
C PRO A 120 3.47 11.86 -6.46
N ASN A 121 3.70 11.74 -5.14
CA ASN A 121 4.55 10.73 -4.54
C ASN A 121 3.77 9.62 -3.84
N HIS A 122 2.45 9.57 -4.00
CA HIS A 122 1.60 8.53 -3.42
C HIS A 122 1.85 7.19 -4.11
N VAL A 123 2.73 6.37 -3.54
CA VAL A 123 3.23 5.12 -4.14
C VAL A 123 2.12 4.12 -4.41
N LYS A 124 1.15 3.99 -3.50
CA LYS A 124 -0.01 3.10 -3.68
C LYS A 124 -0.83 3.46 -4.92
N THR A 125 -0.99 4.75 -5.22
CA THR A 125 -1.71 5.15 -6.44
C THR A 125 -0.91 4.78 -7.69
N TRP A 126 0.39 4.98 -7.70
CA TRP A 126 1.23 4.54 -8.82
C TRP A 126 1.12 3.03 -9.04
N GLN A 127 1.10 2.23 -7.98
CA GLN A 127 0.90 0.78 -8.06
C GLN A 127 -0.49 0.43 -8.62
N TYR A 128 -1.56 0.93 -8.01
CA TYR A 128 -2.92 0.55 -8.38
C TYR A 128 -3.30 1.03 -9.77
N TYR A 129 -2.89 2.25 -10.13
CA TYR A 129 -3.09 2.76 -11.48
C TYR A 129 -2.21 2.03 -12.50
N GLY A 130 -0.97 1.65 -12.14
CA GLY A 130 -0.13 0.79 -12.97
C GLY A 130 -0.77 -0.58 -13.25
N LEU A 131 -1.32 -1.22 -12.23
CA LEU A 131 -2.06 -2.48 -12.37
C LEU A 131 -3.30 -2.32 -13.26
N TRP A 132 -4.02 -1.19 -13.13
CA TRP A 132 -5.12 -0.85 -14.03
C TRP A 132 -4.63 -0.70 -15.47
N GLN A 133 -3.48 -0.06 -15.71
CA GLN A 133 -2.88 0.05 -17.05
C GLN A 133 -2.55 -1.33 -17.64
N VAL A 134 -2.04 -2.25 -16.82
CA VAL A 134 -1.78 -3.64 -17.25
C VAL A 134 -3.08 -4.33 -17.67
N GLU A 135 -4.17 -4.17 -16.91
CA GLU A 135 -5.48 -4.73 -17.24
C GLU A 135 -6.06 -4.18 -18.55
N GLN A 136 -5.80 -2.89 -18.83
CA GLN A 136 -6.22 -2.26 -20.08
C GLN A 136 -5.29 -2.58 -21.26
N GLY A 137 -4.24 -3.37 -21.05
CA GLY A 137 -3.23 -3.68 -22.07
C GLY A 137 -2.19 -2.57 -22.32
N ASN A 138 -2.23 -1.50 -21.56
CA ASN A 138 -1.35 -0.33 -21.70
C ASN A 138 0.00 -0.57 -21.00
N ARG A 139 0.76 -1.55 -21.45
CA ARG A 139 1.99 -2.01 -20.78
C ARG A 139 3.07 -0.92 -20.69
N ASP A 140 3.20 -0.07 -21.69
CA ASP A 140 4.17 1.03 -21.68
C ASP A 140 3.84 2.04 -20.57
N GLN A 141 2.56 2.35 -20.36
CA GLN A 141 2.12 3.19 -19.26
C GLN A 141 2.33 2.50 -17.91
N ALA A 142 2.06 1.21 -17.81
CA ALA A 142 2.35 0.45 -16.60
C ALA A 142 3.84 0.43 -16.27
N GLN A 143 4.72 0.32 -17.28
CA GLN A 143 6.17 0.41 -17.10
C GLN A 143 6.61 1.80 -16.63
N TYR A 144 6.00 2.86 -17.16
CA TYR A 144 6.22 4.22 -16.65
C TYR A 144 5.86 4.33 -15.17
N HIS A 145 4.71 3.77 -14.75
CA HIS A 145 4.30 3.73 -13.35
C HIS A 145 5.30 2.95 -12.47
N LEU A 146 5.79 1.82 -12.95
CA LEU A 146 6.81 1.04 -12.26
C LEU A 146 8.09 1.84 -12.02
N ASN A 147 8.55 2.58 -13.03
CA ASN A 147 9.72 3.45 -12.93
C ASN A 147 9.48 4.60 -11.92
N ARG A 148 8.26 5.13 -11.85
CA ARG A 148 7.89 6.13 -10.83
C ARG A 148 7.97 5.56 -9.43
N ILE A 149 7.45 4.36 -9.21
CA ILE A 149 7.56 3.66 -7.91
C ILE A 149 9.02 3.46 -7.53
N ALA A 150 9.86 2.99 -8.47
CA ALA A 150 11.28 2.80 -8.23
C ALA A 150 11.98 4.10 -7.79
N ALA A 151 11.61 5.23 -8.40
CA ALA A 151 12.19 6.54 -8.09
C ALA A 151 11.75 7.07 -6.71
N ILE A 152 10.54 6.73 -6.24
CA ILE A 152 9.99 7.24 -4.99
C ILE A 152 10.37 6.35 -3.79
N SER A 153 10.22 5.03 -3.93
CA SER A 153 10.33 4.07 -2.82
C SER A 153 11.37 2.96 -3.05
N GLY A 154 12.03 2.96 -4.21
CA GLY A 154 13.02 1.95 -4.58
C GLY A 154 12.40 0.65 -5.09
N THR A 155 13.25 -0.20 -5.71
CA THR A 155 12.84 -1.47 -6.32
C THR A 155 12.57 -2.57 -5.28
N GLY A 156 12.90 -2.34 -4.03
CA GLY A 156 12.63 -3.26 -2.91
C GLY A 156 11.23 -3.14 -2.31
N SER A 157 10.47 -2.10 -2.67
CA SER A 157 9.13 -1.88 -2.12
C SER A 157 8.13 -2.93 -2.62
N GLU A 158 7.11 -3.20 -1.82
CA GLU A 158 6.07 -4.17 -2.18
C GLU A 158 5.24 -3.69 -3.39
N GLU A 159 5.04 -2.38 -3.51
CA GLU A 159 4.36 -1.76 -4.65
C GLU A 159 5.12 -2.01 -5.96
N TYR A 160 6.45 -1.86 -5.93
CA TYR A 160 7.30 -2.15 -7.08
C TYR A 160 7.21 -3.63 -7.47
N LYS A 161 7.43 -4.53 -6.52
CA LYS A 161 7.40 -5.99 -6.75
C LYS A 161 6.04 -6.44 -7.31
N SER A 162 4.96 -5.91 -6.74
CA SER A 162 3.60 -6.22 -7.17
C SER A 162 3.34 -5.84 -8.64
N LEU A 163 3.70 -4.60 -9.03
CA LEU A 163 3.50 -4.15 -10.41
C LEU A 163 4.48 -4.81 -11.38
N ALA A 164 5.73 -5.05 -10.98
CA ALA A 164 6.71 -5.78 -11.78
C ALA A 164 6.22 -7.20 -12.09
N ALA A 165 5.75 -7.93 -11.08
CA ALA A 165 5.18 -9.26 -11.26
C ALA A 165 3.95 -9.28 -12.19
N ALA A 166 3.14 -8.22 -12.16
CA ALA A 166 2.02 -8.09 -13.09
C ALA A 166 2.50 -7.88 -14.54
N LEU A 167 3.57 -7.11 -14.72
CA LEU A 167 4.19 -6.87 -16.02
C LEU A 167 4.93 -8.09 -16.59
N GLU A 168 5.35 -9.04 -15.78
CA GLU A 168 5.97 -10.29 -16.23
C GLU A 168 4.95 -11.26 -16.84
N LYS A 169 3.68 -11.15 -16.45
CA LYS A 169 2.62 -12.03 -16.97
C LYS A 169 2.32 -11.72 -18.44
N PRO A 170 2.05 -12.74 -19.27
CA PRO A 170 1.62 -12.51 -20.66
C PRO A 170 0.36 -11.65 -20.73
N PRO A 171 0.22 -10.83 -21.81
CA PRO A 171 -1.01 -10.09 -22.05
C PRO A 171 -2.24 -11.00 -22.08
N GLY A 172 -3.37 -10.56 -21.48
CA GLY A 172 -4.62 -11.31 -21.47
C GLY A 172 -4.76 -12.38 -20.39
N THR A 173 -3.72 -12.61 -19.58
CA THR A 173 -3.88 -13.40 -18.35
C THR A 173 -4.58 -12.55 -17.30
N GLY A 174 -5.79 -12.96 -16.90
CA GLY A 174 -6.55 -12.24 -15.87
C GLY A 174 -5.70 -11.98 -14.63
N LEU A 175 -5.60 -10.71 -14.25
CA LEU A 175 -4.89 -10.30 -13.04
C LEU A 175 -5.89 -10.45 -11.87
N VAL A 176 -5.70 -11.48 -11.06
CA VAL A 176 -6.42 -11.65 -9.79
C VAL A 176 -5.56 -11.03 -8.70
N TYR A 177 -6.06 -9.96 -8.09
CA TYR A 177 -5.43 -9.30 -6.93
C TYR A 177 -6.38 -9.32 -5.75
#